data_e33c2383fcc7669c53e3440dc7138833
#
_entry.id   e33c2383fcc7669c53e3440dc7138833
#
_cell.length_a   1.000
_cell.length_b   1.000
_cell.length_c   1.000
_cell.angle_alpha   90.00
_cell.angle_beta   90.00
_cell.angle_gamma   90.00
#
_symmetry.space_group_name_H-M   'P 1'
#
loop_
_entity.id
_entity.type
_entity.pdbx_description
1 polymer ?
#
loop_
_entity_poly.entity_id
_entity_poly.type
_entity_poly.pdbx_seq_one_letter_code
_entity_poly.pdbx_strand_id
1 'polypeptide(L)'
;MKDSKNRILGFNLLNASNYLGELNTGLVNFSDNQIEKFNELLTTHRLDPVVSDKEPRFIVGEVTAMEEHPDSDHLHICQVDLKNTTTQIVCGAPNVEVGQRVVVATIGAVMPSGLVIKPSKLRKIDSNGMICSARELGLPNAPQIRGILVLDKDKYSIGDSFF
;
A
#
# COMPACT_ATOMS: atom_id res chain seq x y z
N MET A 1 14.89 -10.22 -12.54
CA MET A 1 15.33 -10.47 -11.15
C MET A 1 14.82 -11.83 -10.73
N LYS A 2 15.65 -12.64 -10.07
CA LYS A 2 15.30 -14.01 -9.64
C LYS A 2 15.76 -14.25 -8.20
N ASP A 3 15.05 -15.14 -7.49
CA ASP A 3 15.45 -15.58 -6.15
C ASP A 3 16.49 -16.74 -6.20
N SER A 4 16.91 -17.24 -5.04
CA SER A 4 17.86 -18.35 -4.91
C SER A 4 17.33 -19.68 -5.45
N LYS A 5 16.02 -19.81 -5.70
CA LYS A 5 15.35 -20.96 -6.30
C LYS A 5 15.04 -20.75 -7.79
N ASN A 6 15.65 -19.74 -8.42
CA ASN A 6 15.47 -19.35 -9.82
C ASN A 6 14.05 -18.89 -10.20
N ARG A 7 13.19 -18.55 -9.22
CA ARG A 7 11.86 -17.99 -9.47
C ARG A 7 11.97 -16.52 -9.82
N ILE A 8 11.19 -16.07 -10.81
CA ILE A 8 11.15 -14.65 -11.20
C ILE A 8 10.45 -13.85 -10.09
N LEU A 9 11.13 -12.84 -9.57
CA LEU A 9 10.60 -11.92 -8.55
C LEU A 9 10.16 -10.58 -9.16
N GLY A 10 10.59 -10.29 -10.39
CA GLY A 10 10.26 -9.06 -11.07
C GLY A 10 11.14 -8.84 -12.29
N PHE A 11 10.82 -7.78 -13.02
CA PHE A 11 11.48 -7.42 -14.26
C PHE A 11 12.04 -5.99 -14.17
N ASN A 12 13.12 -5.72 -14.87
CA ASN A 12 13.56 -4.37 -15.19
C ASN A 12 13.45 -4.19 -16.69
N LEU A 13 12.63 -3.26 -17.14
CA LEU A 13 12.53 -2.87 -18.54
C LEU A 13 13.34 -1.58 -18.74
N LEU A 14 14.46 -1.70 -19.45
CA LEU A 14 15.28 -0.54 -19.81
C LEU A 14 14.67 0.16 -21.01
N ASN A 15 14.77 1.50 -21.06
CA ASN A 15 14.16 2.32 -22.10
C ASN A 15 12.65 2.05 -22.28
N ALA A 16 11.94 1.89 -21.16
CA ALA A 16 10.54 1.47 -21.13
C ALA A 16 9.63 2.33 -22.02
N SER A 17 9.88 3.62 -22.13
CA SER A 17 9.12 4.54 -22.99
C SER A 17 9.13 4.18 -24.48
N ASN A 18 10.17 3.49 -24.96
CA ASN A 18 10.23 3.03 -26.35
C ASN A 18 9.21 1.92 -26.66
N TYR A 19 8.75 1.21 -25.62
CA TYR A 19 7.84 0.06 -25.74
C TYR A 19 6.42 0.40 -25.23
N LEU A 20 6.34 1.14 -24.12
CA LEU A 20 5.09 1.36 -23.38
C LEU A 20 4.51 2.78 -23.61
N GLY A 21 5.21 3.64 -24.36
CA GLY A 21 4.86 5.05 -24.54
C GLY A 21 5.34 5.92 -23.38
N GLU A 22 4.80 7.13 -23.27
CA GLU A 22 5.20 8.06 -22.21
C GLU A 22 4.89 7.50 -20.81
N LEU A 23 5.88 7.59 -19.92
CA LEU A 23 5.78 7.15 -18.53
C LEU A 23 6.21 8.32 -17.63
N ASN A 24 5.45 8.53 -16.57
CA ASN A 24 5.83 9.47 -15.52
C ASN A 24 6.97 8.90 -14.67
N THR A 25 7.75 9.79 -14.05
CA THR A 25 8.76 9.39 -13.06
C THR A 25 8.08 9.01 -11.74
N GLY A 26 8.57 7.96 -11.10
CA GLY A 26 8.07 7.49 -9.81
C GLY A 26 7.18 6.25 -9.95
N LEU A 27 6.18 6.11 -9.09
CA LEU A 27 5.21 5.03 -9.17
C LEU A 27 4.31 5.23 -10.40
N VAL A 28 4.29 4.23 -11.28
CA VAL A 28 3.48 4.27 -12.49
C VAL A 28 2.37 3.23 -12.41
N ASN A 29 1.13 3.68 -12.51
CA ASN A 29 -0.01 2.79 -12.72
C ASN A 29 -0.14 2.52 -14.22
N PHE A 30 0.17 1.31 -14.65
CA PHE A 30 0.04 0.91 -16.04
C PHE A 30 -1.41 0.79 -16.47
N SER A 31 -1.73 1.34 -17.64
CA SER A 31 -2.99 1.06 -18.32
C SER A 31 -3.03 -0.39 -18.84
N ASP A 32 -4.23 -0.92 -19.10
CA ASP A 32 -4.39 -2.27 -19.64
C ASP A 32 -3.60 -2.45 -20.96
N ASN A 33 -3.59 -1.45 -21.84
CA ASN A 33 -2.80 -1.47 -23.07
C ASN A 33 -1.28 -1.54 -22.81
N GLN A 34 -0.78 -0.85 -21.80
CA GLN A 34 0.64 -0.92 -21.43
C GLN A 34 1.01 -2.29 -20.84
N ILE A 35 0.11 -2.90 -20.07
CA ILE A 35 0.29 -4.27 -19.54
C ILE A 35 0.28 -5.28 -20.68
N GLU A 36 -0.62 -5.13 -21.65
CA GLU A 36 -0.68 -5.98 -22.84
C GLU A 36 0.62 -5.92 -23.64
N LYS A 37 1.10 -4.71 -23.98
CA LYS A 37 2.39 -4.52 -24.65
C LYS A 37 3.56 -5.10 -23.87
N PHE A 38 3.56 -4.96 -22.54
CA PHE A 38 4.60 -5.55 -21.70
C PHE A 38 4.56 -7.08 -21.74
N ASN A 39 3.36 -7.67 -21.71
CA ASN A 39 3.19 -9.11 -21.82
C ASN A 39 3.58 -9.66 -23.20
N GLU A 40 3.37 -8.92 -24.28
CA GLU A 40 3.88 -9.27 -25.61
C GLU A 40 5.41 -9.33 -25.61
N LEU A 41 6.09 -8.35 -24.99
CA LEU A 41 7.54 -8.37 -24.83
C LEU A 41 8.01 -9.57 -24.02
N LEU A 42 7.36 -9.88 -22.88
CA LEU A 42 7.69 -11.03 -22.07
C LEU A 42 7.56 -12.33 -22.86
N THR A 43 6.45 -12.50 -23.56
CA THR A 43 6.17 -13.71 -24.38
C THR A 43 7.19 -13.86 -25.51
N THR A 44 7.58 -12.77 -26.19
CA THR A 44 8.63 -12.80 -27.21
C THR A 44 9.96 -13.30 -26.66
N HIS A 45 10.24 -13.04 -25.38
CA HIS A 45 11.44 -13.51 -24.69
C HIS A 45 11.24 -14.82 -23.93
N ARG A 46 10.14 -15.56 -24.18
CA ARG A 46 9.78 -16.82 -23.51
C ARG A 46 9.68 -16.71 -21.99
N LEU A 47 9.17 -15.58 -21.52
CA LEU A 47 8.88 -15.31 -20.12
C LEU A 47 7.36 -15.36 -19.91
N ASP A 48 6.94 -15.77 -18.73
CA ASP A 48 5.52 -15.81 -18.39
C ASP A 48 4.95 -14.38 -18.32
N PRO A 49 3.72 -14.18 -18.81
CA PRO A 49 3.05 -12.88 -18.70
C PRO A 49 2.77 -12.51 -17.25
N VAL A 50 2.75 -11.22 -16.94
CA VAL A 50 2.31 -10.72 -15.65
C VAL A 50 0.80 -10.54 -15.66
N VAL A 51 0.18 -10.92 -14.55
CA VAL A 51 -1.23 -10.63 -14.30
C VAL A 51 -1.31 -9.34 -13.49
N SER A 52 -2.06 -8.37 -13.98
CA SER A 52 -2.33 -7.16 -13.22
C SER A 52 -3.30 -7.46 -12.09
N ASP A 53 -2.84 -7.26 -10.87
CA ASP A 53 -3.72 -7.22 -9.72
C ASP A 53 -4.39 -5.83 -9.70
N LYS A 54 -5.67 -5.80 -10.05
CA LYS A 54 -6.47 -4.57 -10.10
C LYS A 54 -7.11 -4.22 -8.74
N GLU A 55 -6.86 -5.03 -7.72
CA GLU A 55 -7.39 -4.72 -6.39
C GLU A 55 -6.72 -3.46 -5.83
N PRO A 56 -7.51 -2.50 -5.36
CA PRO A 56 -6.95 -1.31 -4.74
C PRO A 56 -6.17 -1.71 -3.48
N ARG A 57 -4.98 -1.16 -3.35
CA ARG A 57 -4.08 -1.45 -2.22
C ARG A 57 -4.06 -0.34 -1.16
N PHE A 58 -4.63 0.81 -1.48
CA PHE A 58 -4.84 1.91 -0.53
C PHE A 58 -6.34 2.05 -0.33
N ILE A 59 -6.82 1.61 0.83
CA ILE A 59 -8.25 1.47 1.12
C ILE A 59 -8.62 2.36 2.29
N VAL A 60 -9.78 2.98 2.19
CA VAL A 60 -10.37 3.73 3.29
C VAL A 60 -10.89 2.75 4.34
N GLY A 61 -10.40 2.87 5.57
CA GLY A 61 -10.83 2.06 6.71
C GLY A 61 -11.33 2.90 7.87
N GLU A 62 -11.88 2.23 8.88
CA GLU A 62 -12.23 2.84 10.15
C GLU A 62 -11.55 2.10 11.30
N VAL A 63 -10.92 2.83 12.21
CA VAL A 63 -10.36 2.25 13.45
C VAL A 63 -11.52 1.90 14.38
N THR A 64 -11.82 0.62 14.54
CA THR A 64 -12.95 0.13 15.34
C THR A 64 -12.58 -0.20 16.78
N ALA A 65 -11.33 -0.56 17.03
CA ALA A 65 -10.80 -0.79 18.37
C ALA A 65 -9.31 -0.43 18.42
N MET A 66 -8.84 -0.09 19.62
CA MET A 66 -7.45 0.25 19.86
C MET A 66 -7.07 -0.19 21.29
N GLU A 67 -5.91 -0.82 21.40
CA GLU A 67 -5.33 -1.24 22.67
C GLU A 67 -3.88 -0.73 22.76
N GLU A 68 -3.40 -0.51 23.99
CA GLU A 68 -1.98 -0.19 24.21
C GLU A 68 -1.10 -1.41 23.90
N HIS A 69 0.06 -1.16 23.31
CA HIS A 69 0.99 -2.23 23.02
C HIS A 69 1.71 -2.68 24.31
N PRO A 70 1.71 -3.97 24.68
CA PRO A 70 2.22 -4.43 25.99
C PRO A 70 3.71 -4.13 26.22
N ASP A 71 4.49 -4.02 25.15
CA ASP A 71 5.93 -3.77 25.21
C ASP A 71 6.32 -2.35 24.73
N SER A 72 5.36 -1.40 24.67
CA SER A 72 5.63 -0.05 24.16
C SER A 72 4.60 0.97 24.65
N ASP A 73 5.08 2.09 25.13
CA ASP A 73 4.29 3.26 25.53
C ASP A 73 3.92 4.21 24.36
N HIS A 74 4.35 3.88 23.13
CA HIS A 74 4.13 4.69 21.93
C HIS A 74 3.41 3.96 20.81
N LEU A 75 3.17 2.66 20.97
CA LEU A 75 2.51 1.85 19.96
C LEU A 75 1.11 1.46 20.42
N HIS A 76 0.19 1.46 19.49
CA HIS A 76 -1.18 0.98 19.68
C HIS A 76 -1.46 -0.18 18.73
N ILE A 77 -2.21 -1.16 19.21
CA ILE A 77 -2.73 -2.28 18.40
C ILE A 77 -4.12 -1.86 17.94
N CYS A 78 -4.26 -1.56 16.66
CA CYS A 78 -5.50 -1.08 16.07
C CYS A 78 -6.20 -2.21 15.32
N GLN A 79 -7.52 -2.35 15.50
CA GLN A 79 -8.38 -3.11 14.61
C GLN A 79 -9.01 -2.14 13.63
N VAL A 80 -8.83 -2.39 12.34
CA VAL A 80 -9.31 -1.49 11.29
C VAL A 80 -10.26 -2.25 10.38
N ASP A 81 -11.50 -1.77 10.32
CA ASP A 81 -12.52 -2.26 9.39
C ASP A 81 -12.27 -1.71 7.98
N LEU A 82 -12.17 -2.61 7.01
CA LEU A 82 -12.02 -2.30 5.58
C LEU A 82 -13.27 -2.69 4.78
N LYS A 83 -14.44 -2.75 5.43
CA LYS A 83 -15.76 -3.15 4.90
C LYS A 83 -15.94 -4.67 4.78
N ASN A 84 -15.07 -5.34 4.08
CA ASN A 84 -15.19 -6.79 3.83
C ASN A 84 -14.32 -7.61 4.78
N THR A 85 -13.41 -6.98 5.49
CA THR A 85 -12.47 -7.62 6.42
C THR A 85 -12.01 -6.63 7.46
N THR A 86 -11.64 -7.14 8.62
CA THR A 86 -10.96 -6.37 9.66
C THR A 86 -9.49 -6.78 9.69
N THR A 87 -8.60 -5.82 9.79
CA THR A 87 -7.15 -6.08 9.86
C THR A 87 -6.55 -5.47 11.12
N GLN A 88 -5.59 -6.21 11.71
CA GLN A 88 -4.80 -5.71 12.82
C GLN A 88 -3.58 -4.97 12.31
N ILE A 89 -3.41 -3.74 12.78
CA ILE A 89 -2.26 -2.89 12.43
C ILE A 89 -1.70 -2.28 13.71
N VAL A 90 -0.39 -2.40 13.89
CA VAL A 90 0.31 -1.70 14.96
C VAL A 90 0.68 -0.30 14.47
N CYS A 91 0.18 0.71 15.17
CA CYS A 91 0.33 2.12 14.83
C CYS A 91 1.06 2.89 15.93
N GLY A 92 2.05 3.69 15.54
CA GLY A 92 2.81 4.56 16.47
C GLY A 92 2.53 6.04 16.26
N ALA A 93 1.43 6.39 15.60
CA ALA A 93 1.06 7.78 15.39
C ALA A 93 0.38 8.37 16.65
N PRO A 94 0.75 9.59 17.07
CA PRO A 94 0.20 10.18 18.29
C PRO A 94 -1.25 10.63 18.17
N ASN A 95 -1.79 10.68 16.97
CA ASN A 95 -3.15 11.15 16.68
C ASN A 95 -4.11 10.04 16.25
N VAL A 96 -3.73 8.76 16.43
CA VAL A 96 -4.64 7.65 16.12
C VAL A 96 -5.68 7.49 17.24
N GLU A 97 -6.96 7.37 16.86
CA GLU A 97 -8.09 7.23 17.79
C GLU A 97 -9.15 6.29 17.22
N VAL A 98 -9.91 5.65 18.09
CA VAL A 98 -11.07 4.84 17.72
C VAL A 98 -12.13 5.72 17.05
N GLY A 99 -12.76 5.19 16.02
CA GLY A 99 -13.78 5.87 15.24
C GLY A 99 -13.22 6.72 14.09
N GLN A 100 -11.92 6.92 13.97
CA GLN A 100 -11.35 7.70 12.85
C GLN A 100 -11.44 6.94 11.52
N ARG A 101 -11.73 7.71 10.45
CA ARG A 101 -11.60 7.27 9.07
C ARG A 101 -10.17 7.51 8.61
N VAL A 102 -9.53 6.47 8.10
CA VAL A 102 -8.08 6.47 7.81
C VAL A 102 -7.79 5.82 6.45
N VAL A 103 -6.59 6.07 5.91
CA VAL A 103 -6.09 5.36 4.74
C VAL A 103 -5.21 4.21 5.18
N VAL A 104 -5.53 3.01 4.74
CA VAL A 104 -4.77 1.79 4.99
C VAL A 104 -4.05 1.34 3.73
N ALA A 105 -2.74 1.25 3.79
CA ALA A 105 -1.96 0.49 2.82
C ALA A 105 -2.01 -0.99 3.21
N THR A 106 -2.67 -1.80 2.40
CA THR A 106 -2.84 -3.24 2.62
C THR A 106 -1.59 -4.02 2.22
N ILE A 107 -1.52 -5.31 2.57
CA ILE A 107 -0.43 -6.19 2.16
C ILE A 107 -0.30 -6.18 0.63
N GLY A 108 0.93 -5.98 0.14
CA GLY A 108 1.24 -5.85 -1.29
C GLY A 108 1.22 -4.42 -1.81
N ALA A 109 0.73 -3.45 -1.05
CA ALA A 109 0.83 -2.04 -1.43
C ALA A 109 2.29 -1.62 -1.61
N VAL A 110 2.54 -0.81 -2.63
CA VAL A 110 3.84 -0.17 -2.87
C VAL A 110 3.70 1.31 -2.55
N MET A 111 4.38 1.74 -1.52
CA MET A 111 4.38 3.15 -1.10
C MET A 111 5.13 4.03 -2.10
N PRO A 112 4.85 5.35 -2.17
CA PRO A 112 5.61 6.29 -3.01
C PRO A 112 7.13 6.26 -2.78
N SER A 113 7.57 5.87 -1.58
CA SER A 113 8.98 5.65 -1.24
C SER A 113 9.59 4.38 -1.84
N GLY A 114 8.78 3.51 -2.47
CA GLY A 114 9.18 2.19 -2.95
C GLY A 114 9.07 1.08 -1.88
N LEU A 115 8.67 1.40 -0.65
CA LEU A 115 8.45 0.38 0.38
C LEU A 115 7.24 -0.49 0.01
N VAL A 116 7.44 -1.81 0.02
CA VAL A 116 6.36 -2.79 -0.16
C VAL A 116 5.82 -3.21 1.20
N ILE A 117 4.51 -3.05 1.40
CA ILE A 117 3.83 -3.46 2.63
C ILE A 117 3.75 -4.99 2.68
N LYS A 118 4.27 -5.56 3.75
CA LYS A 118 4.30 -7.01 4.01
C LYS A 118 3.76 -7.31 5.40
N PRO A 119 3.25 -8.53 5.64
CA PRO A 119 2.99 -8.97 7.01
C PRO A 119 4.25 -8.77 7.85
N SER A 120 4.12 -8.16 8.99
CA SER A 120 5.23 -7.84 9.89
C SER A 120 4.88 -8.10 11.33
N LYS A 121 5.90 -8.12 12.18
CA LYS A 121 5.72 -8.14 13.64
C LYS A 121 6.45 -6.97 14.25
N LEU A 122 5.72 -6.14 14.96
CA LEU A 122 6.31 -5.08 15.77
C LEU A 122 6.31 -5.54 17.22
N ARG A 123 7.50 -5.71 17.80
CA ARG A 123 7.67 -6.24 19.17
C ARG A 123 6.78 -7.45 19.46
N LYS A 124 6.81 -8.46 18.58
CA LYS A 124 6.06 -9.73 18.62
C LYS A 124 4.56 -9.65 18.27
N ILE A 125 3.98 -8.48 18.13
CA ILE A 125 2.58 -8.29 17.72
C ILE A 125 2.47 -8.21 16.20
N ASP A 126 1.55 -8.97 15.61
CA ASP A 126 1.32 -8.99 14.17
C ASP A 126 0.73 -7.67 13.68
N SER A 127 1.26 -7.19 12.55
CA SER A 127 0.78 -5.99 11.85
C SER A 127 0.64 -6.30 10.36
N ASN A 128 -0.59 -6.25 9.86
CA ASN A 128 -0.97 -6.70 8.52
C ASN A 128 -1.41 -5.54 7.63
N GLY A 129 -0.61 -4.48 7.60
CA GLY A 129 -0.87 -3.27 6.85
C GLY A 129 -0.19 -2.07 7.50
N MET A 130 -0.51 -0.88 6.98
CA MET A 130 -0.03 0.38 7.53
C MET A 130 -1.14 1.44 7.47
N ILE A 131 -1.43 2.10 8.58
CA ILE A 131 -2.24 3.32 8.61
C ILE A 131 -1.35 4.47 8.16
N CYS A 132 -1.69 5.14 7.08
CA CYS A 132 -0.81 6.05 6.37
C CYS A 132 -0.95 7.50 6.84
N SER A 133 0.15 8.22 6.86
CA SER A 133 0.19 9.69 6.91
C SER A 133 0.07 10.27 5.49
N ALA A 134 -0.32 11.55 5.41
CA ALA A 134 -0.35 12.28 4.14
C ALA A 134 1.02 12.29 3.43
N ARG A 135 2.10 12.35 4.21
CA ARG A 135 3.47 12.36 3.69
C ARG A 135 3.88 11.02 3.11
N GLU A 136 3.54 9.91 3.78
CA GLU A 136 3.80 8.56 3.27
C GLU A 136 3.02 8.28 1.98
N LEU A 137 1.82 8.86 1.85
CA LEU A 137 1.01 8.79 0.62
C LEU A 137 1.52 9.72 -0.50
N GLY A 138 2.55 10.54 -0.25
CA GLY A 138 3.09 11.47 -1.23
C GLY A 138 2.14 12.62 -1.59
N LEU A 139 1.19 12.94 -0.72
CA LEU A 139 0.22 14.00 -1.00
C LEU A 139 0.89 15.39 -1.03
N PRO A 140 0.47 16.28 -1.93
CA PRO A 140 0.98 17.64 -1.99
C PRO A 140 0.66 18.40 -0.69
N ASN A 141 1.58 19.25 -0.26
CA ASN A 141 1.44 20.05 0.97
C ASN A 141 1.23 19.23 2.26
N ALA A 142 1.71 17.98 2.29
CA ALA A 142 1.60 17.12 3.46
C ALA A 142 2.23 17.80 4.70
N PRO A 143 1.54 17.77 5.86
CA PRO A 143 2.06 18.33 7.09
C PRO A 143 3.41 17.69 7.48
N GLN A 144 4.33 18.51 8.01
CA GLN A 144 5.65 18.04 8.47
C GLN A 144 5.63 17.51 9.92
N ILE A 145 4.45 17.39 10.51
CA ILE A 145 4.25 16.82 11.83
C ILE A 145 4.02 15.29 11.73
N ARG A 146 4.37 14.57 12.79
CA ARG A 146 4.09 13.14 12.90
C ARG A 146 2.61 12.92 13.13
N GLY A 147 2.01 11.97 12.39
CA GLY A 147 0.60 11.62 12.53
C GLY A 147 0.07 10.95 11.28
N ILE A 148 -1.04 10.23 11.45
CA ILE A 148 -1.80 9.62 10.34
C ILE A 148 -2.67 10.66 9.64
N LEU A 149 -3.08 10.35 8.41
CA LEU A 149 -4.10 11.10 7.69
C LEU A 149 -5.49 10.67 8.18
N VAL A 150 -6.19 11.58 8.85
CA VAL A 150 -7.59 11.39 9.24
C VAL A 150 -8.49 11.95 8.14
N LEU A 151 -9.41 11.13 7.65
CA LEU A 151 -10.33 11.49 6.57
C LEU A 151 -11.67 11.97 7.11
N ASP A 152 -12.31 12.84 6.35
CA ASP A 152 -13.67 13.31 6.59
C ASP A 152 -14.67 12.16 6.30
N LYS A 153 -15.45 11.77 7.30
CA LYS A 153 -16.40 10.65 7.21
C LYS A 153 -17.55 10.94 6.23
N ASP A 154 -17.87 12.20 5.99
CA ASP A 154 -18.93 12.57 5.07
C ASP A 154 -18.51 12.47 3.59
N LYS A 155 -17.20 12.37 3.33
CA LYS A 155 -16.62 12.32 1.99
C LYS A 155 -16.07 10.96 1.59
N TYR A 156 -15.70 10.12 2.56
CA TYR A 156 -15.03 8.86 2.32
C TYR A 156 -15.78 7.70 2.98
N SER A 157 -16.12 6.69 2.21
CA SER A 157 -16.79 5.48 2.72
C SER A 157 -15.78 4.37 3.01
N ILE A 158 -16.06 3.52 4.02
CA ILE A 158 -15.23 2.35 4.32
C ILE A 158 -15.21 1.42 3.11
N GLY A 159 -14.02 0.97 2.72
CA GLY A 159 -13.81 0.08 1.59
C GLY A 159 -13.60 0.78 0.26
N ASP A 160 -13.71 2.11 0.20
CA ASP A 160 -13.39 2.86 -1.02
C ASP A 160 -11.88 2.80 -1.31
N SER A 161 -11.53 2.81 -2.62
CA SER A 161 -10.15 3.09 -3.02
C SER A 161 -9.80 4.53 -2.69
N PHE A 162 -8.63 4.77 -2.13
CA PHE A 162 -8.18 6.13 -1.85
C PHE A 162 -7.55 6.81 -3.07
N PHE A 163 -6.96 6.05 -4.00
CA PHE A 163 -6.42 6.50 -5.28
C PHE A 163 -7.20 5.93 -6.45
#